data_92b50b56908929b89e5250146c6e9489
#
_entry.id   92b50b56908929b89e5250146c6e9489
#
_cell.length_a   1.000
_cell.length_b   1.000
_cell.length_c   1.000
_cell.angle_alpha   90.00
_cell.angle_beta   90.00
_cell.angle_gamma   90.00
#
_symmetry.space_group_name_H-M   'P 1'
#
loop_
_entity.id
_entity.type
_entity.pdbx_description
1 polymer ?
#
loop_
_entity_poly.entity_id
_entity_poly.type
_entity_poly.pdbx_seq_one_letter_code
_entity_poly.pdbx_strand_id
1 'polypeptide(L)'
;KHGFISSQRQGMDVFAKIDRQAPLIIAEAVWQYSHHLLHGLISHEGPILTVANWSGTWPGLVGMLNLNGSLTKAGVKYSTLWSEDFSNDKRFQKKLKKWLETGSVSHPTAHVKKYKSTGTPARLKKVAEKIATDLDRNKAIMGVFDEFCMGMYNATIPDELLFQTGVYKEQLSQSALYAEMQTVTKAEADEVYKFIVKKGFNFHFGRNGMNSLTKAQVIEQCKMYVAACRIGDTYGCDALGIQYQQGLKDLCPASDLVEGMLNSTDRPPVKNAKGEVILKGETYPHFNEVDECCGLDALMTKRVHTALKQPAETTLHDLRWGDWDRSGTTDEY
;
A
#
# COMPACT_ATOMS: atom_id res chain seq x y z
N LYS A 1 22.49 -14.89 -12.91
CA LYS A 1 23.60 -15.41 -12.07
C LYS A 1 23.17 -15.65 -10.63
N HIS A 2 22.18 -14.95 -10.11
CA HIS A 2 21.71 -15.01 -8.73
C HIS A 2 20.25 -15.45 -8.56
N GLY A 3 19.59 -15.90 -9.63
CA GLY A 3 18.25 -16.46 -9.57
C GLY A 3 17.09 -15.46 -9.48
N PHE A 4 17.37 -14.15 -9.49
CA PHE A 4 16.35 -13.11 -9.40
C PHE A 4 16.25 -12.31 -10.69
N ILE A 5 15.04 -11.87 -11.03
CA ILE A 5 14.77 -10.88 -12.07
C ILE A 5 14.69 -9.52 -11.37
N SER A 6 15.65 -8.65 -11.61
CA SER A 6 15.79 -7.35 -10.93
C SER A 6 15.56 -6.14 -11.85
N SER A 7 15.12 -6.37 -13.09
CA SER A 7 14.76 -5.30 -14.03
C SER A 7 13.85 -5.82 -15.13
N GLN A 8 13.14 -4.92 -15.79
CA GLN A 8 12.33 -5.25 -16.97
C GLN A 8 13.19 -5.87 -18.09
N ARG A 9 14.42 -5.35 -18.32
CA ARG A 9 15.32 -5.90 -19.36
C ARG A 9 15.66 -7.37 -19.08
N GLN A 10 16.00 -7.70 -17.82
CA GLN A 10 16.26 -9.08 -17.45
C GLN A 10 15.01 -9.96 -17.60
N GLY A 11 13.85 -9.44 -17.23
CA GLY A 11 12.57 -10.14 -17.44
C GLY A 11 12.36 -10.45 -18.93
N MET A 12 12.53 -9.46 -19.81
CA MET A 12 12.43 -9.65 -21.27
C MET A 12 13.39 -10.73 -21.77
N ASP A 13 14.65 -10.70 -21.31
CA ASP A 13 15.68 -11.66 -21.71
C ASP A 13 15.37 -13.10 -21.23
N VAL A 14 14.72 -13.22 -20.08
CA VAL A 14 14.24 -14.53 -19.55
C VAL A 14 13.06 -15.03 -20.37
N PHE A 15 12.02 -14.22 -20.54
CA PHE A 15 10.81 -14.62 -21.27
C PHE A 15 11.06 -14.88 -22.76
N ALA A 16 12.05 -14.24 -23.38
CA ALA A 16 12.47 -14.54 -24.74
C ALA A 16 13.00 -15.98 -24.93
N LYS A 17 13.35 -16.66 -23.85
CA LYS A 17 13.86 -18.06 -23.83
C LYS A 17 12.83 -19.07 -23.39
N ILE A 18 11.68 -18.64 -22.92
CA ILE A 18 10.59 -19.49 -22.45
C ILE A 18 9.65 -19.76 -23.62
N ASP A 19 9.32 -21.03 -23.85
CA ASP A 19 8.25 -21.38 -24.77
C ASP A 19 6.94 -20.80 -24.29
N ARG A 20 6.29 -19.99 -25.11
CA ARG A 20 5.06 -19.29 -24.77
C ARG A 20 3.88 -20.22 -24.47
N GLN A 21 3.93 -21.47 -24.93
CA GLN A 21 2.90 -22.49 -24.71
C GLN A 21 3.20 -23.38 -23.50
N ALA A 22 4.44 -23.32 -22.96
CA ALA A 22 4.82 -24.19 -21.85
C ALA A 22 4.05 -23.86 -20.57
N PRO A 23 3.68 -24.84 -19.74
CA PRO A 23 3.16 -24.58 -18.39
C PRO A 23 4.19 -23.81 -17.56
N LEU A 24 3.77 -22.72 -16.94
CA LEU A 24 4.64 -21.82 -16.19
C LEU A 24 4.24 -21.80 -14.72
N ILE A 25 5.17 -22.13 -13.82
CA ILE A 25 4.99 -21.99 -12.37
C ILE A 25 5.86 -20.83 -11.88
N ILE A 26 5.24 -19.87 -11.21
CA ILE A 26 5.91 -18.73 -10.59
C ILE A 26 5.88 -18.94 -9.09
N ALA A 27 7.04 -19.24 -8.51
CA ALA A 27 7.20 -19.44 -7.07
C ALA A 27 7.60 -18.12 -6.38
N GLU A 28 6.72 -17.62 -5.55
CA GLU A 28 6.94 -16.39 -4.80
C GLU A 28 7.51 -16.72 -3.42
N ALA A 29 8.75 -16.32 -3.20
CA ALA A 29 9.43 -16.52 -1.92
C ALA A 29 9.57 -15.23 -1.11
N VAL A 30 9.46 -14.09 -1.79
CA VAL A 30 9.59 -12.75 -1.23
C VAL A 30 8.80 -11.76 -2.11
N TRP A 31 8.99 -10.48 -1.89
CA TRP A 31 8.45 -9.41 -2.73
C TRP A 31 9.01 -9.43 -4.16
N GLN A 32 8.19 -9.05 -5.13
CA GLN A 32 8.60 -8.87 -6.53
C GLN A 32 7.98 -7.59 -7.13
N TYR A 33 8.67 -7.02 -8.11
CA TYR A 33 8.14 -5.93 -8.93
C TYR A 33 7.37 -6.52 -10.12
N SER A 34 6.04 -6.41 -10.12
CA SER A 34 5.20 -6.99 -11.19
C SER A 34 5.58 -6.44 -12.58
N HIS A 35 6.04 -5.19 -12.68
CA HIS A 35 6.52 -4.59 -13.92
C HIS A 35 7.71 -5.33 -14.56
N HIS A 36 8.50 -6.06 -13.77
CA HIS A 36 9.62 -6.84 -14.31
C HIS A 36 9.15 -8.11 -15.03
N LEU A 37 7.93 -8.56 -14.78
CA LEU A 37 7.40 -9.84 -15.26
C LEU A 37 6.21 -9.69 -16.22
N LEU A 38 5.40 -8.63 -16.05
CA LEU A 38 4.10 -8.50 -16.74
C LEU A 38 4.20 -8.57 -18.26
N HIS A 39 5.22 -7.95 -18.87
CA HIS A 39 5.40 -8.00 -20.34
C HIS A 39 5.48 -9.43 -20.87
N GLY A 40 6.15 -10.34 -20.13
CA GLY A 40 6.26 -11.75 -20.49
C GLY A 40 4.97 -12.51 -20.17
N LEU A 41 4.36 -12.26 -19.02
CA LEU A 41 3.14 -12.94 -18.57
C LEU A 41 1.90 -12.57 -19.39
N ILE A 42 1.78 -11.31 -19.82
CA ILE A 42 0.70 -10.85 -20.71
C ILE A 42 0.76 -11.56 -22.07
N SER A 43 1.97 -11.82 -22.56
CA SER A 43 2.18 -12.47 -23.87
C SER A 43 2.34 -14.00 -23.77
N HIS A 44 2.23 -14.58 -22.57
CA HIS A 44 2.29 -16.03 -22.36
C HIS A 44 0.91 -16.65 -22.65
N GLU A 45 0.91 -17.76 -23.38
CA GLU A 45 -0.30 -18.43 -23.87
C GLU A 45 -0.58 -19.74 -23.13
N GLY A 46 0.45 -20.33 -22.54
CA GLY A 46 0.35 -21.55 -21.72
C GLY A 46 -0.27 -21.30 -20.36
N PRO A 47 -0.61 -22.35 -19.61
CA PRO A 47 -1.18 -22.22 -18.28
C PRO A 47 -0.18 -21.63 -17.27
N ILE A 48 -0.65 -20.66 -16.47
CA ILE A 48 0.14 -20.00 -15.42
C ILE A 48 -0.36 -20.44 -14.05
N LEU A 49 0.58 -20.78 -13.15
CA LEU A 49 0.33 -21.05 -11.74
C LEU A 49 1.23 -20.15 -10.88
N THR A 50 0.64 -19.37 -10.00
CA THR A 50 1.37 -18.67 -8.93
C THR A 50 1.36 -19.53 -7.67
N VAL A 51 2.52 -19.63 -7.00
CA VAL A 51 2.70 -20.45 -5.79
C VAL A 51 3.44 -19.66 -4.73
N ALA A 52 2.95 -19.66 -3.50
CA ALA A 52 3.63 -19.02 -2.39
C ALA A 52 3.56 -19.82 -1.08
N ASN A 53 4.59 -19.65 -0.26
CA ASN A 53 4.51 -19.97 1.16
C ASN A 53 3.82 -18.80 1.88
N TRP A 54 2.86 -19.11 2.76
CA TRP A 54 2.09 -18.09 3.49
C TRP A 54 2.51 -17.95 4.96
N SER A 55 3.43 -18.78 5.44
CA SER A 55 3.91 -18.69 6.82
C SER A 55 4.76 -17.45 7.08
N GLY A 56 4.87 -17.06 8.37
CA GLY A 56 5.72 -15.96 8.79
C GLY A 56 7.21 -16.19 8.58
N THR A 57 7.65 -17.45 8.40
CA THR A 57 9.07 -17.81 8.18
C THR A 57 9.56 -17.39 6.80
N TRP A 58 8.75 -17.59 5.76
CA TRP A 58 9.03 -17.24 4.37
C TRP A 58 7.81 -16.58 3.75
N PRO A 59 7.60 -15.28 3.99
CA PRO A 59 6.34 -14.60 3.65
C PRO A 59 6.23 -14.29 2.15
N GLY A 60 6.07 -15.32 1.34
CA GLY A 60 5.82 -15.18 -0.10
C GLY A 60 4.40 -14.73 -0.45
N LEU A 61 3.48 -14.75 0.53
CA LEU A 61 2.07 -14.43 0.30
C LEU A 61 1.88 -13.01 -0.25
N VAL A 62 2.55 -12.02 0.31
CA VAL A 62 2.43 -10.62 -0.13
C VAL A 62 2.87 -10.44 -1.59
N GLY A 63 3.97 -11.09 -2.00
CA GLY A 63 4.44 -11.09 -3.39
C GLY A 63 3.44 -11.75 -4.33
N MET A 64 2.92 -12.92 -3.96
CA MET A 64 1.90 -13.62 -4.74
C MET A 64 0.60 -12.80 -4.88
N LEU A 65 0.13 -12.17 -3.82
CA LEU A 65 -1.08 -11.32 -3.87
C LEU A 65 -0.87 -10.12 -4.78
N ASN A 66 0.29 -9.47 -4.71
CA ASN A 66 0.67 -8.40 -5.62
C ASN A 66 0.68 -8.88 -7.08
N LEU A 67 1.35 -10.00 -7.38
CA LEU A 67 1.38 -10.56 -8.74
C LEU A 67 -0.03 -10.93 -9.21
N ASN A 68 -0.81 -11.61 -8.38
CA ASN A 68 -2.19 -12.00 -8.70
C ASN A 68 -3.08 -10.79 -8.99
N GLY A 69 -2.98 -9.74 -8.20
CA GLY A 69 -3.67 -8.46 -8.45
C GLY A 69 -3.26 -7.83 -9.78
N SER A 70 -1.97 -7.83 -10.08
CA SER A 70 -1.42 -7.30 -11.33
C SER A 70 -1.86 -8.11 -12.55
N LEU A 71 -1.86 -9.45 -12.47
CA LEU A 71 -2.35 -10.35 -13.52
C LEU A 71 -3.85 -10.15 -13.76
N THR A 72 -4.64 -10.04 -12.69
CA THR A 72 -6.08 -9.78 -12.76
C THR A 72 -6.35 -8.45 -13.46
N LYS A 73 -5.67 -7.39 -13.08
CA LYS A 73 -5.79 -6.06 -13.70
C LYS A 73 -5.38 -6.08 -15.18
N ALA A 74 -4.37 -6.87 -15.54
CA ALA A 74 -3.90 -7.05 -16.91
C ALA A 74 -4.79 -8.00 -17.74
N GLY A 75 -5.82 -8.63 -17.17
CA GLY A 75 -6.70 -9.57 -17.86
C GLY A 75 -6.07 -10.94 -18.12
N VAL A 76 -4.96 -11.28 -17.47
CA VAL A 76 -4.25 -12.56 -17.62
C VAL A 76 -4.95 -13.64 -16.80
N LYS A 77 -5.18 -14.81 -17.40
CA LYS A 77 -5.74 -15.98 -16.71
C LYS A 77 -4.63 -16.73 -15.99
N TYR A 78 -4.85 -17.08 -14.74
CA TYR A 78 -3.90 -17.86 -13.92
C TYR A 78 -4.63 -18.73 -12.90
N SER A 79 -3.90 -19.69 -12.35
CA SER A 79 -4.28 -20.43 -11.14
C SER A 79 -3.36 -20.00 -10.00
N THR A 80 -3.77 -20.21 -8.75
CA THR A 80 -2.95 -19.88 -7.59
C THR A 80 -3.02 -20.98 -6.53
N LEU A 81 -1.90 -21.27 -5.88
CA LEU A 81 -1.79 -22.22 -4.77
C LEU A 81 -0.87 -21.63 -3.69
N TRP A 82 -1.18 -21.96 -2.46
CA TRP A 82 -0.33 -21.59 -1.32
C TRP A 82 -0.33 -22.69 -0.27
N SER A 83 0.73 -22.77 0.50
CA SER A 83 0.87 -23.70 1.62
C SER A 83 1.90 -23.18 2.62
N GLU A 84 1.78 -23.58 3.86
CA GLU A 84 2.81 -23.42 4.89
C GLU A 84 3.93 -24.45 4.72
N ASP A 85 3.57 -25.68 4.32
CA ASP A 85 4.51 -26.80 4.13
C ASP A 85 4.14 -27.61 2.88
N PHE A 86 4.72 -27.26 1.77
CA PHE A 86 4.48 -27.90 0.47
C PHE A 86 4.69 -29.42 0.49
N SER A 87 5.62 -29.91 1.31
CA SER A 87 6.02 -31.32 1.37
C SER A 87 5.00 -32.17 2.11
N ASN A 88 4.34 -31.65 3.13
CA ASN A 88 3.40 -32.37 3.98
C ASN A 88 1.94 -32.01 3.72
N ASP A 89 1.65 -30.93 2.99
CA ASP A 89 0.28 -30.52 2.67
C ASP A 89 -0.31 -31.39 1.54
N LYS A 90 -1.05 -32.41 1.92
CA LYS A 90 -1.74 -33.31 0.98
C LYS A 90 -2.76 -32.59 0.09
N ARG A 91 -3.36 -31.49 0.58
CA ARG A 91 -4.32 -30.70 -0.19
C ARG A 91 -3.59 -29.93 -1.29
N PHE A 92 -2.48 -29.28 -0.96
CA PHE A 92 -1.61 -28.62 -1.91
C PHE A 92 -1.12 -29.59 -3.00
N GLN A 93 -0.55 -30.72 -2.60
CA GLN A 93 -0.03 -31.73 -3.52
C GLN A 93 -1.10 -32.24 -4.49
N LYS A 94 -2.31 -32.52 -3.99
CA LYS A 94 -3.44 -32.95 -4.84
C LYS A 94 -3.84 -31.89 -5.87
N LYS A 95 -3.87 -30.60 -5.45
CA LYS A 95 -4.20 -29.49 -6.33
C LYS A 95 -3.09 -29.23 -7.36
N LEU A 96 -1.83 -29.29 -6.94
CA LEU A 96 -0.68 -29.17 -7.85
C LEU A 96 -0.69 -30.26 -8.91
N LYS A 97 -0.91 -31.53 -8.51
CA LYS A 97 -1.08 -32.65 -9.45
C LYS A 97 -2.19 -32.35 -10.45
N LYS A 98 -3.36 -31.92 -9.98
CA LYS A 98 -4.48 -31.56 -10.87
C LYS A 98 -4.08 -30.48 -11.86
N TRP A 99 -3.38 -29.43 -11.41
CA TRP A 99 -2.93 -28.35 -12.28
C TRP A 99 -1.95 -28.87 -13.35
N LEU A 100 -1.01 -29.71 -12.98
CA LEU A 100 -0.07 -30.34 -13.92
C LEU A 100 -0.77 -31.19 -14.99
N GLU A 101 -1.91 -31.80 -14.65
CA GLU A 101 -2.69 -32.64 -15.56
C GLU A 101 -3.63 -31.83 -16.45
N THR A 102 -4.17 -30.69 -15.96
CA THR A 102 -5.27 -29.98 -16.61
C THR A 102 -4.97 -28.51 -16.96
N GLY A 103 -3.83 -27.98 -16.53
CA GLY A 103 -3.49 -26.55 -16.69
C GLY A 103 -4.30 -25.60 -15.81
N SER A 104 -5.21 -26.10 -14.97
CA SER A 104 -6.03 -25.23 -14.13
C SER A 104 -6.43 -25.85 -12.80
N VAL A 105 -6.58 -25.01 -11.78
CA VAL A 105 -7.10 -25.39 -10.47
C VAL A 105 -7.99 -24.27 -9.92
N SER A 106 -9.04 -24.65 -9.22
CA SER A 106 -9.95 -23.73 -8.53
C SER A 106 -10.01 -24.04 -7.04
N HIS A 107 -10.43 -23.04 -6.28
CA HIS A 107 -10.69 -23.17 -4.84
C HIS A 107 -12.18 -23.29 -4.57
N PRO A 108 -12.60 -24.07 -3.55
CA PRO A 108 -13.98 -24.10 -3.14
C PRO A 108 -14.39 -22.73 -2.56
N THR A 109 -15.55 -22.25 -2.98
CA THR A 109 -16.10 -20.97 -2.54
C THR A 109 -17.35 -21.14 -1.64
N ALA A 110 -17.57 -22.34 -1.11
CA ALA A 110 -18.75 -22.63 -0.28
C ALA A 110 -18.83 -21.78 1.01
N HIS A 111 -17.68 -21.32 1.51
CA HIS A 111 -17.60 -20.39 2.64
C HIS A 111 -17.93 -18.94 2.24
N VAL A 112 -17.85 -18.60 0.98
CA VAL A 112 -18.18 -17.26 0.48
C VAL A 112 -19.70 -17.12 0.42
N LYS A 113 -20.25 -16.26 1.25
CA LYS A 113 -21.69 -15.97 1.26
C LYS A 113 -21.97 -14.75 0.40
N LYS A 114 -23.01 -14.85 -0.42
CA LYS A 114 -23.52 -13.68 -1.13
C LYS A 114 -24.01 -12.67 -0.11
N TYR A 115 -23.54 -11.43 -0.17
CA TYR A 115 -24.02 -10.35 0.67
C TYR A 115 -25.52 -10.16 0.47
N LYS A 116 -26.28 -10.27 1.56
CA LYS A 116 -27.70 -9.93 1.58
C LYS A 116 -27.84 -8.59 2.29
N SER A 117 -28.16 -7.55 1.56
CA SER A 117 -28.47 -6.26 2.15
C SER A 117 -29.65 -6.42 3.10
N THR A 118 -29.47 -6.07 4.35
CA THR A 118 -30.56 -5.96 5.35
C THR A 118 -31.30 -4.63 5.25
N GLY A 119 -30.97 -3.85 4.23
CA GLY A 119 -31.37 -2.45 4.06
C GLY A 119 -30.43 -1.51 4.84
N THR A 120 -30.11 -0.38 4.24
CA THR A 120 -29.34 0.66 4.93
C THR A 120 -30.31 1.51 5.77
N PRO A 121 -30.10 1.66 7.07
CA PRO A 121 -30.90 2.58 7.89
C PRO A 121 -30.99 3.96 7.25
N ALA A 122 -32.16 4.58 7.24
CA ALA A 122 -32.42 5.85 6.57
C ALA A 122 -31.42 6.97 6.97
N ARG A 123 -30.98 6.96 8.25
CA ARG A 123 -29.94 7.89 8.75
C ARG A 123 -28.61 7.68 8.01
N LEU A 124 -28.17 6.43 7.87
CA LEU A 124 -26.88 6.12 7.21
C LEU A 124 -26.95 6.37 5.71
N LYS A 125 -28.10 6.09 5.10
CA LYS A 125 -28.34 6.43 3.70
C LYS A 125 -28.17 7.92 3.44
N LYS A 126 -28.75 8.79 4.28
CA LYS A 126 -28.58 10.25 4.18
C LYS A 126 -27.11 10.69 4.35
N VAL A 127 -26.34 10.03 5.22
CA VAL A 127 -24.91 10.32 5.37
C VAL A 127 -24.15 9.95 4.08
N ALA A 128 -24.40 8.78 3.53
CA ALA A 128 -23.76 8.35 2.29
C ALA A 128 -24.13 9.26 1.11
N GLU A 129 -25.41 9.62 0.97
CA GLU A 129 -25.89 10.55 -0.07
C GLU A 129 -25.22 11.94 0.05
N LYS A 130 -25.05 12.43 1.28
CA LYS A 130 -24.36 13.72 1.51
C LYS A 130 -22.90 13.65 1.08
N ILE A 131 -22.17 12.58 1.47
CA ILE A 131 -20.76 12.39 1.08
C ILE A 131 -20.64 12.27 -0.44
N ALA A 132 -21.49 11.48 -1.09
CA ALA A 132 -21.49 11.33 -2.55
C ALA A 132 -21.79 12.64 -3.27
N THR A 133 -22.75 13.41 -2.78
CA THR A 133 -23.09 14.73 -3.33
C THR A 133 -21.96 15.74 -3.15
N ASP A 134 -21.27 15.69 -1.99
CA ASP A 134 -20.11 16.54 -1.74
C ASP A 134 -18.96 16.20 -2.69
N LEU A 135 -18.64 14.92 -2.85
CA LEU A 135 -17.63 14.47 -3.81
C LEU A 135 -17.97 14.80 -5.25
N ASP A 136 -19.25 14.71 -5.62
CA ASP A 136 -19.70 15.08 -6.96
C ASP A 136 -19.57 16.59 -7.24
N ARG A 137 -19.82 17.42 -6.25
CA ARG A 137 -19.77 18.89 -6.39
C ARG A 137 -18.39 19.49 -6.18
N ASN A 138 -17.77 19.17 -5.05
CA ASN A 138 -16.55 19.81 -4.56
C ASN A 138 -15.30 19.07 -4.96
N LYS A 139 -15.44 17.77 -5.32
CA LYS A 139 -14.33 16.87 -5.64
C LYS A 139 -13.40 16.64 -4.45
N ALA A 140 -12.38 15.84 -4.65
CA ALA A 140 -11.29 15.64 -3.71
C ALA A 140 -9.99 15.39 -4.48
N ILE A 141 -8.85 15.73 -3.86
CA ILE A 141 -7.53 15.60 -4.48
C ILE A 141 -6.67 14.66 -3.65
N MET A 142 -6.15 13.63 -4.29
CA MET A 142 -5.09 12.78 -3.76
C MET A 142 -3.74 13.30 -4.29
N GLY A 143 -2.90 13.86 -3.44
CA GLY A 143 -1.53 14.24 -3.80
C GLY A 143 -0.64 13.00 -3.82
N VAL A 144 0.00 12.75 -4.95
CA VAL A 144 0.80 11.55 -5.21
C VAL A 144 2.23 11.97 -5.48
N PHE A 145 3.15 11.70 -4.52
CA PHE A 145 4.58 11.95 -4.70
C PHE A 145 5.23 10.76 -5.41
N ASP A 146 5.21 10.81 -6.72
CA ASP A 146 5.51 9.78 -7.70
C ASP A 146 4.59 8.55 -7.61
N GLU A 147 4.29 7.96 -8.75
CA GLU A 147 3.45 6.75 -8.87
C GLU A 147 4.27 5.46 -8.74
N PHE A 148 3.56 4.34 -8.77
CA PHE A 148 4.10 2.97 -8.80
C PHE A 148 4.75 2.52 -7.49
N CYS A 149 3.95 2.34 -6.46
CA CYS A 149 4.39 1.65 -5.27
C CYS A 149 5.18 0.38 -5.62
N MET A 150 6.47 0.36 -5.31
CA MET A 150 7.35 -0.80 -5.44
C MET A 150 7.16 -1.64 -6.72
N GLY A 151 6.84 -1.00 -7.85
CA GLY A 151 6.57 -1.69 -9.11
C GLY A 151 5.26 -2.48 -9.16
N MET A 152 4.30 -2.18 -8.29
CA MET A 152 2.98 -2.81 -8.26
C MET A 152 2.03 -2.19 -9.27
N TYR A 153 1.82 -2.87 -10.38
CA TYR A 153 0.85 -2.44 -11.39
C TYR A 153 -0.59 -2.38 -10.85
N ASN A 154 -0.93 -3.25 -9.91
CA ASN A 154 -2.25 -3.30 -9.29
C ASN A 154 -2.55 -2.14 -8.33
N ALA A 155 -1.53 -1.50 -7.75
CA ALA A 155 -1.71 -0.43 -6.77
C ALA A 155 -2.14 0.92 -7.39
N THR A 156 -1.87 1.13 -8.67
CA THR A 156 -2.25 2.36 -9.39
C THR A 156 -3.70 2.29 -9.86
N ILE A 157 -4.48 3.33 -9.63
CA ILE A 157 -5.84 3.45 -10.17
C ILE A 157 -5.80 4.24 -11.48
N PRO A 158 -6.29 3.70 -12.61
CA PRO A 158 -6.46 4.49 -13.82
C PRO A 158 -7.36 5.71 -13.56
N ASP A 159 -6.96 6.88 -14.06
CA ASP A 159 -7.63 8.15 -13.79
C ASP A 159 -9.11 8.11 -14.19
N GLU A 160 -9.44 7.49 -15.33
CA GLU A 160 -10.81 7.34 -15.80
C GLU A 160 -11.71 6.53 -14.85
N LEU A 161 -11.14 5.66 -14.03
CA LEU A 161 -11.87 4.95 -12.97
C LEU A 161 -11.98 5.81 -11.72
N LEU A 162 -10.90 6.52 -11.37
CA LEU A 162 -10.86 7.39 -10.20
C LEU A 162 -11.84 8.55 -10.32
N PHE A 163 -11.93 9.20 -11.49
CA PHE A 163 -12.84 10.32 -11.74
C PHE A 163 -14.30 10.01 -11.43
N GLN A 164 -14.71 8.75 -11.61
CA GLN A 164 -16.07 8.30 -11.30
C GLN A 164 -16.40 8.39 -9.81
N THR A 165 -15.40 8.41 -8.95
CA THR A 165 -15.55 8.56 -7.50
C THR A 165 -15.58 10.02 -7.04
N GLY A 166 -15.35 10.98 -7.94
CA GLY A 166 -15.20 12.39 -7.63
C GLY A 166 -13.81 12.74 -7.06
N VAL A 167 -12.84 11.83 -7.16
CA VAL A 167 -11.46 12.02 -6.70
C VAL A 167 -10.53 12.20 -7.88
N TYR A 168 -9.55 13.07 -7.74
CA TYR A 168 -8.53 13.38 -8.75
C TYR A 168 -7.14 13.27 -8.14
N LYS A 169 -6.14 12.99 -8.98
CA LYS A 169 -4.74 12.98 -8.54
C LYS A 169 -4.07 14.31 -8.85
N GLU A 170 -3.34 14.85 -7.88
CA GLU A 170 -2.31 15.86 -8.09
C GLU A 170 -0.96 15.17 -8.16
N GLN A 171 -0.35 15.19 -9.35
CA GLN A 171 0.94 14.54 -9.59
C GLN A 171 2.07 15.41 -9.09
N LEU A 172 2.69 14.98 -8.01
CA LEU A 172 3.81 15.63 -7.35
C LEU A 172 5.07 14.78 -7.50
N SER A 173 6.25 15.35 -7.34
CA SER A 173 7.49 14.59 -7.42
C SER A 173 8.18 14.43 -6.07
N GLN A 174 8.90 13.34 -5.88
CA GLN A 174 9.79 13.14 -4.73
C GLN A 174 10.81 14.29 -4.62
N SER A 175 11.28 14.84 -5.74
CA SER A 175 12.20 15.98 -5.74
C SER A 175 11.57 17.26 -5.19
N ALA A 176 10.27 17.50 -5.44
CA ALA A 176 9.55 18.63 -4.84
C ALA A 176 9.42 18.46 -3.32
N LEU A 177 9.09 17.25 -2.86
CA LEU A 177 9.05 16.93 -1.43
C LEU A 177 10.43 17.15 -0.78
N TYR A 178 11.49 16.63 -1.38
CA TYR A 178 12.85 16.78 -0.86
C TYR A 178 13.30 18.23 -0.83
N ALA A 179 12.99 19.03 -1.88
CA ALA A 179 13.29 20.45 -1.91
C ALA A 179 12.57 21.20 -0.79
N GLU A 180 11.29 20.93 -0.55
CA GLU A 180 10.54 21.55 0.56
C GLU A 180 11.12 21.11 1.92
N MET A 181 11.55 19.86 2.09
CA MET A 181 12.23 19.40 3.31
C MET A 181 13.48 20.25 3.63
N GLN A 182 14.20 20.76 2.63
CA GLN A 182 15.38 21.59 2.84
C GLN A 182 15.01 22.99 3.34
N THR A 183 13.78 23.44 3.15
CA THR A 183 13.28 24.74 3.70
C THR A 183 12.84 24.62 5.15
N VAL A 184 12.53 23.40 5.62
CA VAL A 184 12.11 23.16 7.00
C VAL A 184 13.27 23.39 7.96
N THR A 185 13.13 24.34 8.86
CA THR A 185 14.14 24.69 9.82
C THR A 185 14.36 23.57 10.87
N LYS A 186 15.55 23.55 11.45
CA LYS A 186 15.84 22.64 12.56
C LYS A 186 14.87 22.84 13.74
N ALA A 187 14.48 24.08 14.02
CA ALA A 187 13.54 24.41 15.10
C ALA A 187 12.17 23.77 14.87
N GLU A 188 11.63 23.83 13.67
CA GLU A 188 10.34 23.22 13.31
C GLU A 188 10.40 21.70 13.42
N ALA A 189 11.45 21.07 12.91
CA ALA A 189 11.64 19.62 13.06
C ALA A 189 11.78 19.19 14.52
N ASP A 190 12.53 19.95 15.33
CA ASP A 190 12.68 19.70 16.77
C ASP A 190 11.34 19.87 17.53
N GLU A 191 10.45 20.78 17.12
CA GLU A 191 9.09 20.92 17.68
C GLU A 191 8.23 19.69 17.40
N VAL A 192 8.24 19.19 16.17
CA VAL A 192 7.58 17.92 15.80
C VAL A 192 8.10 16.76 16.64
N TYR A 193 9.42 16.62 16.72
CA TYR A 193 10.08 15.58 17.52
C TYR A 193 9.67 15.66 19.00
N LYS A 194 9.72 16.85 19.61
CA LYS A 194 9.32 17.07 21.00
C LYS A 194 7.86 16.73 21.24
N PHE A 195 7.00 17.04 20.29
CA PHE A 195 5.57 16.73 20.37
C PHE A 195 5.33 15.22 20.48
N ILE A 196 5.92 14.42 19.57
CA ILE A 196 5.72 12.97 19.58
C ILE A 196 6.36 12.31 20.81
N VAL A 197 7.52 12.77 21.26
CA VAL A 197 8.13 12.27 22.51
C VAL A 197 7.24 12.60 23.71
N LYS A 198 6.66 13.80 23.77
CA LYS A 198 5.69 14.19 24.84
C LYS A 198 4.45 13.32 24.82
N LYS A 199 4.05 12.77 23.67
CA LYS A 199 2.93 11.84 23.51
C LYS A 199 3.29 10.39 23.90
N GLY A 200 4.51 10.14 24.32
CA GLY A 200 4.95 8.84 24.83
C GLY A 200 5.72 7.99 23.82
N PHE A 201 6.08 8.53 22.66
CA PHE A 201 6.95 7.82 21.73
C PHE A 201 8.32 7.61 22.38
N ASN A 202 8.76 6.37 22.44
CA ASN A 202 10.07 5.97 22.95
C ASN A 202 10.91 5.38 21.81
N PHE A 203 11.96 6.10 21.42
CA PHE A 203 12.85 5.70 20.33
C PHE A 203 14.04 4.93 20.87
N HIS A 204 14.27 3.74 20.36
CA HIS A 204 15.49 2.97 20.63
C HIS A 204 16.52 3.25 19.53
N PHE A 205 17.47 4.13 19.82
CA PHE A 205 18.49 4.51 18.85
C PHE A 205 19.69 3.58 18.89
N GLY A 206 20.18 3.19 17.72
CA GLY A 206 21.44 2.49 17.55
C GLY A 206 22.57 3.41 17.07
N ARG A 207 23.75 2.81 16.84
CA ARG A 207 24.95 3.54 16.43
C ARG A 207 25.15 3.59 14.91
N ASN A 208 24.55 2.66 14.19
CA ASN A 208 24.72 2.51 12.74
C ASN A 208 23.37 2.67 12.03
N GLY A 209 23.22 3.75 11.27
CA GLY A 209 21.98 4.07 10.54
C GLY A 209 21.59 3.08 9.43
N MET A 210 22.47 2.15 9.05
CA MET A 210 22.10 1.07 8.10
C MET A 210 21.32 -0.06 8.78
N ASN A 211 21.63 -0.34 10.04
CA ASN A 211 21.07 -1.49 10.77
C ASN A 211 20.25 -1.08 12.01
N SER A 212 20.16 0.20 12.28
CA SER A 212 19.47 0.73 13.45
C SER A 212 19.04 2.17 13.24
N LEU A 213 17.90 2.53 13.83
CA LEU A 213 17.37 3.88 13.79
C LEU A 213 18.32 4.86 14.48
N THR A 214 18.54 6.02 13.91
CA THR A 214 19.28 7.15 14.50
C THR A 214 18.36 8.35 14.73
N LYS A 215 18.76 9.20 15.68
CA LYS A 215 18.00 10.44 15.93
C LYS A 215 17.96 11.36 14.69
N ALA A 216 19.05 11.40 13.93
CA ALA A 216 19.12 12.19 12.71
C ALA A 216 18.04 11.75 11.68
N GLN A 217 17.87 10.45 11.50
CA GLN A 217 16.82 9.90 10.62
C GLN A 217 15.41 10.26 11.10
N VAL A 218 15.15 10.25 12.40
CA VAL A 218 13.86 10.68 12.95
C VAL A 218 13.62 12.17 12.70
N ILE A 219 14.64 13.02 12.86
CA ILE A 219 14.53 14.46 12.57
C ILE A 219 14.27 14.70 11.07
N GLU A 220 14.90 13.95 10.17
CA GLU A 220 14.58 14.04 8.72
C GLU A 220 13.14 13.61 8.41
N GLN A 221 12.60 12.59 9.07
CA GLN A 221 11.18 12.25 8.94
C GLN A 221 10.28 13.35 9.52
N CYS A 222 10.67 14.04 10.58
CA CYS A 222 9.95 15.21 11.08
C CYS A 222 9.93 16.37 10.05
N LYS A 223 11.04 16.60 9.34
CA LYS A 223 11.06 17.56 8.22
C LYS A 223 10.13 17.13 7.08
N MET A 224 10.18 15.86 6.69
CA MET A 224 9.31 15.30 5.66
C MET A 224 7.83 15.49 6.01
N TYR A 225 7.46 15.26 7.27
CA TYR A 225 6.10 15.50 7.76
C TYR A 225 5.66 16.96 7.57
N VAL A 226 6.50 17.92 7.97
CA VAL A 226 6.20 19.36 7.80
C VAL A 226 6.08 19.70 6.32
N ALA A 227 7.02 19.26 5.50
CA ALA A 227 7.04 19.49 4.05
C ALA A 227 5.79 18.90 3.36
N ALA A 228 5.43 17.67 3.67
CA ALA A 228 4.23 17.02 3.12
C ALA A 228 2.95 17.80 3.48
N CYS A 229 2.81 18.24 4.74
CA CYS A 229 1.67 19.08 5.15
C CYS A 229 1.59 20.38 4.36
N ARG A 230 2.71 21.07 4.16
CA ARG A 230 2.76 22.36 3.43
C ARG A 230 2.43 22.21 1.96
N ILE A 231 3.02 21.21 1.31
CA ILE A 231 2.72 20.92 -0.10
C ILE A 231 1.26 20.55 -0.25
N GLY A 232 0.75 19.66 0.61
CA GLY A 232 -0.66 19.26 0.58
C GLY A 232 -1.62 20.43 0.76
N ASP A 233 -1.33 21.37 1.67
CA ASP A 233 -2.12 22.60 1.85
C ASP A 233 -2.05 23.51 0.61
N THR A 234 -0.85 23.64 0.02
CA THR A 234 -0.63 24.47 -1.17
C THR A 234 -1.44 23.98 -2.37
N TYR A 235 -1.53 22.68 -2.58
CA TYR A 235 -2.27 22.06 -3.68
C TYR A 235 -3.70 21.66 -3.32
N GLY A 236 -4.15 21.92 -2.09
CA GLY A 236 -5.50 21.60 -1.64
C GLY A 236 -5.78 20.11 -1.58
N CYS A 237 -4.78 19.28 -1.29
CA CYS A 237 -4.94 17.84 -1.24
C CYS A 237 -5.76 17.40 -0.03
N ASP A 238 -6.65 16.42 -0.22
CA ASP A 238 -7.44 15.77 0.83
C ASP A 238 -6.76 14.52 1.39
N ALA A 239 -5.84 13.93 0.65
CA ALA A 239 -5.01 12.80 1.04
C ALA A 239 -3.64 12.89 0.37
N LEU A 240 -2.62 12.24 0.93
CA LEU A 240 -1.24 12.27 0.42
C LEU A 240 -0.65 10.86 0.36
N GLY A 241 0.08 10.55 -0.71
CA GLY A 241 0.88 9.33 -0.85
C GLY A 241 2.33 9.67 -1.14
N ILE A 242 3.26 9.05 -0.42
CA ILE A 242 4.70 9.26 -0.63
C ILE A 242 5.33 7.95 -1.11
N GLN A 243 5.79 7.96 -2.37
CA GLN A 243 6.66 6.90 -2.89
C GLN A 243 8.10 7.25 -2.51
N TYR A 244 8.71 6.46 -1.62
CA TYR A 244 10.07 6.73 -1.17
C TYR A 244 11.11 5.73 -1.69
N GLN A 245 10.69 4.57 -2.19
CA GLN A 245 11.60 3.46 -2.52
C GLN A 245 12.44 3.67 -3.77
N GLN A 246 12.14 4.64 -4.62
CA GLN A 246 12.87 4.81 -5.90
C GLN A 246 13.84 5.97 -5.76
N GLY A 247 14.17 6.80 -5.50
CA GLY A 247 15.21 7.83 -5.45
C GLY A 247 15.30 8.48 -4.08
N LEU A 248 14.16 8.74 -3.48
CA LEU A 248 14.09 9.43 -2.21
C LEU A 248 14.80 8.67 -1.07
N LYS A 249 14.74 7.33 -1.08
CA LYS A 249 15.44 6.46 -0.10
C LYS A 249 16.95 6.66 -0.03
N ASP A 250 17.56 7.17 -1.11
CA ASP A 250 19.00 7.42 -1.15
C ASP A 250 19.35 8.83 -0.62
N LEU A 251 18.35 9.67 -0.37
CA LEU A 251 18.48 11.06 0.09
C LEU A 251 17.98 11.26 1.52
N CYS A 252 16.97 10.52 1.93
CA CYS A 252 16.35 10.63 3.25
C CYS A 252 15.72 9.29 3.69
N PRO A 253 15.35 9.15 4.98
CA PRO A 253 14.66 7.96 5.49
C PRO A 253 13.29 7.76 4.86
N ALA A 254 12.75 6.55 5.01
CA ALA A 254 11.38 6.19 4.65
C ALA A 254 10.32 7.04 5.36
N SER A 255 9.09 7.02 4.87
CA SER A 255 7.99 7.87 5.34
C SER A 255 7.08 7.24 6.41
N ASP A 256 7.47 6.11 7.01
CA ASP A 256 6.60 5.37 7.95
C ASP A 256 6.18 6.18 9.19
N LEU A 257 7.11 6.97 9.78
CA LEU A 257 6.75 7.85 10.89
C LEU A 257 5.85 9.02 10.41
N VAL A 258 6.03 9.47 9.18
CA VAL A 258 5.18 10.50 8.55
C VAL A 258 3.76 9.97 8.41
N GLU A 259 3.60 8.71 7.98
CA GLU A 259 2.31 8.03 7.91
C GLU A 259 1.60 8.04 9.26
N GLY A 260 2.27 7.56 10.30
CA GLY A 260 1.69 7.52 11.64
C GLY A 260 1.25 8.88 12.16
N MET A 261 2.01 9.94 11.86
CA MET A 261 1.63 11.30 12.24
C MET A 261 0.46 11.83 11.40
N LEU A 262 0.47 11.69 10.09
CA LEU A 262 -0.57 12.23 9.20
C LEU A 262 -1.92 11.54 9.43
N ASN A 263 -1.92 10.25 9.67
CA ASN A 263 -3.14 9.46 9.90
C ASN A 263 -3.73 9.60 11.31
N SER A 264 -3.11 10.40 12.20
CA SER A 264 -3.61 10.67 13.56
C SER A 264 -4.36 12.01 13.63
N THR A 265 -5.44 12.08 14.41
CA THR A 265 -6.09 13.34 14.77
C THR A 265 -5.28 14.15 15.78
N ASP A 266 -4.48 13.47 16.60
CA ASP A 266 -3.56 14.06 17.58
C ASP A 266 -2.14 14.12 17.02
N ARG A 267 -1.95 14.93 15.99
CA ARG A 267 -0.69 15.08 15.27
C ARG A 267 0.00 16.42 15.55
N PRO A 268 1.34 16.51 15.34
CA PRO A 268 2.06 17.77 15.52
C PRO A 268 1.45 18.89 14.66
N PRO A 269 1.15 20.07 15.22
CA PRO A 269 0.60 21.17 14.44
C PRO A 269 1.64 21.71 13.45
N VAL A 270 1.25 21.86 12.19
CA VAL A 270 2.02 22.52 11.13
C VAL A 270 1.27 23.74 10.68
N LYS A 271 1.97 24.85 10.49
CA LYS A 271 1.36 26.12 10.01
C LYS A 271 1.61 26.31 8.52
N ASN A 272 0.60 26.83 7.83
CA ASN A 272 0.73 27.27 6.46
C ASN A 272 1.37 28.69 6.38
N ALA A 273 1.54 29.20 5.18
CA ALA A 273 2.13 30.51 4.93
C ALA A 273 1.34 31.69 5.59
N LYS A 274 0.06 31.47 5.92
CA LYS A 274 -0.79 32.44 6.61
C LYS A 274 -0.69 32.36 8.14
N GLY A 275 0.07 31.39 8.67
CA GLY A 275 0.20 31.15 10.11
C GLY A 275 -0.94 30.31 10.70
N GLU A 276 -1.83 29.76 9.89
CA GLU A 276 -2.94 28.91 10.30
C GLU A 276 -2.49 27.45 10.43
N VAL A 277 -3.03 26.73 11.41
CA VAL A 277 -2.71 25.30 11.58
C VAL A 277 -3.46 24.48 10.53
N ILE A 278 -2.73 23.76 9.70
CA ILE A 278 -3.24 22.90 8.64
C ILE A 278 -4.02 21.73 9.25
N LEU A 279 -5.29 21.55 8.87
CA LEU A 279 -6.19 20.47 9.31
C LEU A 279 -6.12 20.22 10.83
N LYS A 280 -6.38 21.26 11.60
CA LYS A 280 -6.29 21.22 13.07
C LYS A 280 -7.26 20.20 13.67
N GLY A 281 -6.73 19.21 14.38
CA GLY A 281 -7.52 18.16 15.03
C GLY A 281 -8.15 17.16 14.05
N GLU A 282 -7.63 17.11 12.82
CA GLU A 282 -8.06 16.18 11.79
C GLU A 282 -6.91 15.33 11.30
N THR A 283 -7.23 14.12 10.84
CA THR A 283 -6.27 13.32 10.08
C THR A 283 -6.01 13.94 8.72
N TYR A 284 -4.83 13.66 8.19
CA TYR A 284 -4.50 13.89 6.79
C TYR A 284 -4.24 12.50 6.18
N PRO A 285 -5.27 11.84 5.61
CA PRO A 285 -5.12 10.47 5.14
C PRO A 285 -3.85 10.30 4.32
N HIS A 286 -3.00 9.39 4.76
CA HIS A 286 -1.73 9.12 4.09
C HIS A 286 -1.67 7.65 3.69
N PHE A 287 -1.34 7.41 2.43
CA PHE A 287 -1.14 6.08 1.86
C PHE A 287 0.33 5.92 1.52
N ASN A 288 1.04 5.31 2.45
CA ASN A 288 2.47 5.09 2.33
C ASN A 288 2.79 4.27 1.07
N GLU A 289 3.99 4.47 0.51
CA GLU A 289 4.42 3.78 -0.71
C GLU A 289 3.53 4.05 -1.96
N VAL A 290 2.52 4.92 -1.84
CA VAL A 290 1.58 5.28 -2.91
C VAL A 290 0.69 4.12 -3.36
N ASP A 291 0.12 3.40 -2.39
CA ASP A 291 -0.98 2.47 -2.65
C ASP A 291 -2.28 3.24 -2.86
N GLU A 292 -2.55 3.65 -4.09
CA GLU A 292 -3.68 4.54 -4.42
C GLU A 292 -5.04 3.95 -4.03
N CYS A 293 -5.20 2.63 -4.13
CA CYS A 293 -6.43 1.96 -3.69
C CYS A 293 -6.67 2.14 -2.19
N CYS A 294 -5.61 1.99 -1.39
CA CYS A 294 -5.66 2.23 0.05
C CYS A 294 -5.85 3.72 0.36
N GLY A 295 -5.26 4.61 -0.44
CA GLY A 295 -5.45 6.06 -0.34
C GLY A 295 -6.90 6.47 -0.54
N LEU A 296 -7.55 5.92 -1.57
CA LEU A 296 -8.97 6.15 -1.83
C LEU A 296 -9.83 5.61 -0.68
N ASP A 297 -9.56 4.41 -0.17
CA ASP A 297 -10.27 3.83 0.97
C ASP A 297 -10.09 4.67 2.24
N ALA A 298 -8.87 5.09 2.56
CA ALA A 298 -8.58 5.94 3.72
C ALA A 298 -9.32 7.29 3.64
N LEU A 299 -9.36 7.92 2.47
CA LEU A 299 -10.10 9.14 2.23
C LEU A 299 -11.61 8.97 2.47
N MET A 300 -12.19 7.87 1.94
CA MET A 300 -13.60 7.56 2.14
C MET A 300 -13.90 7.22 3.61
N THR A 301 -13.05 6.44 4.25
CA THR A 301 -13.15 6.08 5.66
C THR A 301 -13.13 7.33 6.55
N LYS A 302 -12.20 8.25 6.33
CA LYS A 302 -12.17 9.55 7.03
C LYS A 302 -13.50 10.29 6.89
N ARG A 303 -14.04 10.42 5.68
CA ARG A 303 -15.29 11.14 5.42
C ARG A 303 -16.48 10.50 6.12
N VAL A 304 -16.59 9.17 6.06
CA VAL A 304 -17.65 8.40 6.72
C VAL A 304 -17.55 8.54 8.25
N HIS A 305 -16.39 8.29 8.82
CA HIS A 305 -16.16 8.36 10.27
C HIS A 305 -16.39 9.78 10.80
N THR A 306 -15.90 10.80 10.11
CA THR A 306 -16.15 12.21 10.46
C THR A 306 -17.65 12.52 10.46
N ALA A 307 -18.39 12.10 9.41
CA ALA A 307 -19.83 12.32 9.34
C ALA A 307 -20.61 11.55 10.41
N LEU A 308 -20.11 10.43 10.89
CA LEU A 308 -20.68 9.63 11.98
C LEU A 308 -20.19 10.07 13.38
N LYS A 309 -19.28 11.03 13.46
CA LYS A 309 -18.62 11.48 14.71
C LYS A 309 -17.87 10.34 15.40
N GLN A 310 -17.19 9.52 14.61
CA GLN A 310 -16.32 8.44 15.05
C GLN A 310 -14.85 8.84 14.86
N PRO A 311 -13.90 8.19 15.55
CA PRO A 311 -12.47 8.37 15.26
C PRO A 311 -12.19 8.15 13.78
N ALA A 312 -11.45 9.08 13.18
CA ALA A 312 -11.19 9.10 11.74
C ALA A 312 -9.74 8.73 11.39
N GLU A 313 -9.04 8.14 12.35
CA GLU A 313 -7.70 7.58 12.14
C GLU A 313 -7.77 6.41 11.17
N THR A 314 -6.77 6.35 10.31
CA THR A 314 -6.57 5.25 9.36
C THR A 314 -5.13 4.75 9.45
N THR A 315 -4.88 3.59 8.91
CA THR A 315 -3.53 3.06 8.75
C THR A 315 -3.53 2.11 7.56
N LEU A 316 -2.41 1.99 6.90
CA LEU A 316 -2.21 1.04 5.82
C LEU A 316 -1.44 -0.17 6.37
N HIS A 317 -1.93 -1.37 6.10
CA HIS A 317 -1.25 -2.61 6.43
C HIS A 317 -1.23 -3.58 5.26
N ASP A 318 -0.07 -4.17 5.02
CA ASP A 318 0.06 -5.28 4.08
C ASP A 318 -0.45 -6.59 4.69
N LEU A 319 -1.13 -7.39 3.89
CA LEU A 319 -1.36 -8.79 4.21
C LEU A 319 -0.14 -9.62 3.78
N ARG A 320 0.76 -9.91 4.73
CA ARG A 320 2.05 -10.55 4.45
C ARG A 320 2.03 -12.05 4.69
N TRP A 321 1.43 -12.48 5.79
CA TRP A 321 1.27 -13.89 6.16
C TRP A 321 0.12 -14.05 7.15
N GLY A 322 -0.30 -15.29 7.36
CA GLY A 322 -1.16 -15.68 8.48
C GLY A 322 -0.46 -16.68 9.39
N ASP A 323 -0.88 -16.76 10.63
CA ASP A 323 -0.46 -17.79 11.57
C ASP A 323 -1.59 -18.06 12.58
N TRP A 324 -1.62 -19.28 13.11
CA TRP A 324 -2.60 -19.65 14.13
C TRP A 324 -2.19 -19.08 15.48
N ASP A 325 -3.16 -18.61 16.26
CA ASP A 325 -2.90 -18.28 17.65
C ASP A 325 -2.55 -19.55 18.43
N ARG A 326 -1.31 -19.62 18.87
CA ARG A 326 -0.78 -20.73 19.67
C ARG A 326 -0.76 -20.43 21.16
N SER A 327 -1.24 -19.26 21.58
CA SER A 327 -1.29 -18.87 22.99
C SER A 327 -2.35 -19.65 23.77
N GLY A 328 -3.36 -20.19 23.09
CA GLY A 328 -4.52 -20.84 23.67
C GLY A 328 -5.53 -19.87 24.29
N THR A 329 -5.41 -18.57 23.98
CA THR A 329 -6.32 -17.54 24.46
C THR A 329 -7.50 -17.31 23.52
N THR A 330 -7.34 -17.61 22.23
CA THR A 330 -8.39 -17.54 21.21
C THR A 330 -8.31 -18.75 20.26
N ASP A 331 -9.40 -19.04 19.56
CA ASP A 331 -9.44 -20.00 18.45
C ASP A 331 -9.30 -19.28 17.09
N GLU A 332 -8.74 -18.09 17.08
CA GLU A 332 -8.63 -17.23 15.90
C GLU A 332 -7.32 -17.45 15.15
N TYR A 333 -7.39 -17.10 13.87
CA TYR A 333 -6.29 -17.19 12.91
C TYR A 333 -5.65 -15.81 12.73
#